data_7ae9840b201830747c3af15b4c315d81
#
_entry.id   7ae9840b201830747c3af15b4c315d81
#
_cell.length_a   1.000
_cell.length_b   1.000
_cell.length_c   1.000
_cell.angle_alpha   90.00
_cell.angle_beta   90.00
_cell.angle_gamma   90.00
#
_symmetry.space_group_name_H-M   'P 1'
#
loop_
_entity.id
_entity.type
_entity.pdbx_description
1 polymer ?
#
loop_
_entity_poly.entity_id
_entity_poly.type
_entity_poly.pdbx_seq_one_letter_code
_entity_poly.pdbx_strand_id
1 'polypeptide(L)'
;AEVERQKVKRLAIDTLSSPEGKEALDYLKLKRGFSVNVIDNFGLGYVPSHVNNLYGDPHEFAGRIVLPIHDPYGELVALSSRDWRKNAYSKFFHEQYIKSNYLYALDIAKDHIIKSNQAIIVEGEFDVMKMHSIGIRRAVGMLGSSLSIKQISLLSRYCQEIFLVFDGDEAGRTSMERAMKLNVKYGLKQYYDILIIPVAMPNNLDPDDF
;
A
#
# COMPACT_ATOMS: atom_id res chain seq x y z
N ALA A 1 -20.48 5.42 7.37
CA ALA A 1 -19.13 5.47 6.77
C ALA A 1 -18.84 4.20 5.96
N GLU A 2 -18.92 2.98 6.50
CA GLU A 2 -18.58 1.73 5.81
C GLU A 2 -19.40 1.49 4.53
N VAL A 3 -20.72 1.59 4.62
CA VAL A 3 -21.62 1.43 3.46
C VAL A 3 -21.27 2.41 2.34
N GLU A 4 -20.90 3.62 2.67
CA GLU A 4 -20.52 4.62 1.67
C GLU A 4 -19.16 4.33 1.05
N ARG A 5 -18.17 3.85 1.81
CA ARG A 5 -16.89 3.37 1.26
C ARG A 5 -17.10 2.22 0.26
N GLN A 6 -17.95 1.27 0.60
CA GLN A 6 -18.27 0.16 -0.31
C GLN A 6 -18.91 0.63 -1.61
N LYS A 7 -19.77 1.65 -1.57
CA LYS A 7 -20.35 2.26 -2.77
C LYS A 7 -19.28 2.93 -3.64
N VAL A 8 -18.37 3.73 -3.02
CA VAL A 8 -17.27 4.38 -3.74
C VAL A 8 -16.34 3.34 -4.36
N LYS A 9 -15.94 2.32 -3.59
CA LYS A 9 -15.10 1.21 -4.08
C LYS A 9 -15.73 0.52 -5.28
N ARG A 10 -17.02 0.15 -5.19
CA ARG A 10 -17.73 -0.52 -6.28
C ARG A 10 -17.83 0.36 -7.53
N LEU A 11 -18.26 1.62 -7.37
CA LEU A 11 -18.30 2.59 -8.47
C LEU A 11 -16.92 2.70 -9.14
N ALA A 12 -15.86 2.84 -8.36
CA ALA A 12 -14.53 3.01 -8.89
C ALA A 12 -14.04 1.78 -9.69
N ILE A 13 -14.31 0.57 -9.21
CA ILE A 13 -13.95 -0.68 -9.91
C ILE A 13 -14.74 -0.79 -11.22
N ASP A 14 -16.06 -0.59 -11.18
CA ASP A 14 -16.92 -0.66 -12.35
C ASP A 14 -16.51 0.38 -13.42
N THR A 15 -16.15 1.59 -12.97
CA THR A 15 -15.73 2.66 -13.87
C THR A 15 -14.36 2.39 -14.48
N LEU A 16 -13.39 1.88 -13.71
CA LEU A 16 -12.06 1.56 -14.25
C LEU A 16 -12.13 0.57 -15.42
N SER A 17 -13.10 -0.34 -15.39
CA SER A 17 -13.34 -1.34 -16.44
C SER A 17 -14.20 -0.83 -17.59
N SER A 18 -14.73 0.39 -17.50
CA SER A 18 -15.58 1.03 -18.52
C SER A 18 -14.75 1.88 -19.50
N PRO A 19 -15.34 2.34 -20.62
CA PRO A 19 -14.69 3.27 -21.54
C PRO A 19 -14.21 4.56 -20.85
N GLU A 20 -14.89 5.01 -19.81
CA GLU A 20 -14.56 6.22 -19.06
C GLU A 20 -13.28 6.06 -18.20
N GLY A 21 -12.99 4.85 -17.74
CA GLY A 21 -11.78 4.53 -16.99
C GLY A 21 -10.54 4.25 -17.86
N LYS A 22 -10.68 4.28 -19.19
CA LYS A 22 -9.63 3.84 -20.11
C LYS A 22 -8.27 4.49 -19.86
N GLU A 23 -8.22 5.82 -19.69
CA GLU A 23 -6.94 6.52 -19.45
C GLU A 23 -6.26 6.11 -18.14
N ALA A 24 -7.06 5.93 -17.08
CA ALA A 24 -6.55 5.45 -15.78
C ALA A 24 -6.06 4.00 -15.88
N LEU A 25 -6.80 3.15 -16.59
CA LEU A 25 -6.40 1.76 -16.84
C LEU A 25 -5.12 1.69 -17.68
N ASP A 26 -5.00 2.50 -18.73
CA ASP A 26 -3.81 2.60 -19.57
C ASP A 26 -2.60 3.08 -18.74
N TYR A 27 -2.80 4.04 -17.83
CA TYR A 27 -1.75 4.45 -16.90
C TYR A 27 -1.26 3.28 -16.03
N LEU A 28 -2.17 2.53 -15.42
CA LEU A 28 -1.82 1.38 -14.57
C LEU A 28 -1.09 0.29 -15.36
N LYS A 29 -1.54 0.00 -16.59
CA LYS A 29 -0.98 -1.06 -17.43
C LYS A 29 0.32 -0.64 -18.12
N LEU A 30 0.34 0.53 -18.76
CA LEU A 30 1.42 0.93 -19.66
C LEU A 30 2.52 1.72 -18.94
N LYS A 31 2.17 2.50 -17.91
CA LYS A 31 3.17 3.30 -17.16
C LYS A 31 3.66 2.60 -15.90
N ARG A 32 2.78 1.83 -15.23
CA ARG A 32 3.14 1.11 -14.00
C ARG A 32 3.44 -0.37 -14.25
N GLY A 33 3.11 -0.87 -15.43
CA GLY A 33 3.37 -2.27 -15.82
C GLY A 33 2.51 -3.29 -15.07
N PHE A 34 1.37 -2.87 -14.50
CA PHE A 34 0.51 -3.79 -13.76
C PHE A 34 -0.34 -4.62 -14.70
N SER A 35 -0.37 -5.93 -14.48
CA SER A 35 -1.30 -6.82 -15.17
C SER A 35 -2.74 -6.62 -14.66
N VAL A 36 -3.72 -7.04 -15.46
CA VAL A 36 -5.13 -7.04 -15.03
C VAL A 36 -5.30 -7.80 -13.72
N ASN A 37 -4.63 -8.94 -13.57
CA ASN A 37 -4.70 -9.72 -12.33
C ASN A 37 -4.21 -8.94 -11.09
N VAL A 38 -3.18 -8.11 -11.22
CA VAL A 38 -2.72 -7.24 -10.12
C VAL A 38 -3.77 -6.18 -9.83
N ILE A 39 -4.29 -5.51 -10.85
CA ILE A 39 -5.32 -4.48 -10.71
C ILE A 39 -6.55 -5.04 -9.98
N ASP A 40 -7.03 -6.21 -10.39
CA ASP A 40 -8.20 -6.86 -9.82
C ASP A 40 -7.95 -7.37 -8.38
N ASN A 41 -6.81 -8.02 -8.13
CA ASN A 41 -6.46 -8.54 -6.81
C ASN A 41 -6.35 -7.45 -5.75
N PHE A 42 -5.85 -6.27 -6.14
CA PHE A 42 -5.76 -5.12 -5.24
C PHE A 42 -7.05 -4.28 -5.22
N GLY A 43 -8.04 -4.61 -6.03
CA GLY A 43 -9.32 -3.93 -6.10
C GLY A 43 -9.20 -2.47 -6.52
N LEU A 44 -8.25 -2.17 -7.42
CA LEU A 44 -8.05 -0.80 -7.90
C LEU A 44 -9.27 -0.33 -8.69
N GLY A 45 -9.59 0.95 -8.54
CA GLY A 45 -10.69 1.58 -9.25
C GLY A 45 -10.34 2.98 -9.72
N TYR A 46 -11.26 3.61 -10.44
CA TYR A 46 -11.15 4.99 -10.88
C TYR A 46 -12.49 5.72 -10.70
N VAL A 47 -12.45 6.89 -10.11
CA VAL A 47 -13.62 7.78 -10.00
C VAL A 47 -13.48 8.89 -11.03
N PRO A 48 -14.47 9.09 -11.93
CA PRO A 48 -14.43 10.16 -12.92
C PRO A 48 -14.43 11.55 -12.29
N SER A 49 -13.81 12.51 -12.96
CA SER A 49 -13.67 13.88 -12.46
C SER A 49 -14.97 14.66 -12.31
N HIS A 50 -16.03 14.24 -13.01
CA HIS A 50 -17.36 14.88 -12.93
C HIS A 50 -18.24 14.36 -11.79
N VAL A 51 -17.81 13.30 -11.10
CA VAL A 51 -18.58 12.70 -9.99
C VAL A 51 -18.35 13.51 -8.72
N ASN A 52 -19.35 14.30 -8.32
CA ASN A 52 -19.24 15.27 -7.22
C ASN A 52 -20.04 14.89 -5.96
N ASN A 53 -20.85 13.83 -6.01
CA ASN A 53 -21.76 13.44 -4.92
C ASN A 53 -21.30 12.14 -4.23
N LEU A 54 -20.01 12.00 -3.99
CA LEU A 54 -19.48 10.89 -3.23
C LEU A 54 -19.36 11.24 -1.75
N TYR A 55 -19.29 10.23 -0.93
CA TYR A 55 -18.96 10.33 0.47
C TYR A 55 -17.63 11.06 0.67
N GLY A 56 -17.60 12.06 1.57
CA GLY A 56 -16.44 12.90 1.82
C GLY A 56 -16.33 14.11 0.88
N ASP A 57 -15.15 14.70 0.81
CA ASP A 57 -14.88 15.80 -0.12
C ASP A 57 -14.78 15.23 -1.55
N PRO A 58 -15.52 15.76 -2.53
CA PRO A 58 -15.44 15.32 -3.93
C PRO A 58 -14.00 15.33 -4.49
N HIS A 59 -13.16 16.26 -4.04
CA HIS A 59 -11.77 16.38 -4.46
C HIS A 59 -10.87 15.20 -4.01
N GLU A 60 -11.33 14.41 -3.05
CA GLU A 60 -10.58 13.28 -2.51
C GLU A 60 -10.53 12.09 -3.47
N PHE A 61 -11.57 11.90 -4.28
CA PHE A 61 -11.69 10.75 -5.18
C PHE A 61 -11.89 11.13 -6.64
N ALA A 62 -12.52 12.27 -6.95
CA ALA A 62 -12.84 12.67 -8.31
C ALA A 62 -11.59 12.82 -9.20
N GLY A 63 -11.59 12.15 -10.34
CA GLY A 63 -10.46 12.10 -11.27
C GLY A 63 -9.26 11.29 -10.80
N ARG A 64 -9.42 10.42 -9.78
CA ARG A 64 -8.31 9.73 -9.10
C ARG A 64 -8.46 8.21 -9.17
N ILE A 65 -7.33 7.53 -9.13
CA ILE A 65 -7.28 6.08 -8.93
C ILE A 65 -7.53 5.81 -7.44
N VAL A 66 -8.48 4.92 -7.15
CA VAL A 66 -8.88 4.55 -5.79
C VAL A 66 -8.22 3.23 -5.41
N LEU A 67 -7.67 3.19 -4.19
CA LEU A 67 -6.99 2.04 -3.59
C LEU A 67 -7.71 1.70 -2.28
N PRO A 68 -8.36 0.54 -2.18
CA PRO A 68 -8.97 0.10 -0.94
C PRO A 68 -7.91 -0.36 0.06
N ILE A 69 -8.13 -0.05 1.32
CA ILE A 69 -7.29 -0.47 2.44
C ILE A 69 -8.12 -1.41 3.31
N HIS A 70 -7.65 -2.64 3.44
CA HIS A 70 -8.30 -3.67 4.21
C HIS A 70 -7.53 -3.98 5.51
N ASP A 71 -8.26 -4.49 6.47
CA ASP A 71 -7.65 -5.14 7.63
C ASP A 71 -7.14 -6.56 7.25
N PRO A 72 -6.44 -7.29 8.15
CA PRO A 72 -5.94 -8.62 7.83
C PRO A 72 -7.02 -9.68 7.55
N TYR A 73 -8.28 -9.38 7.79
CA TYR A 73 -9.43 -10.26 7.54
C TYR A 73 -10.17 -9.94 6.25
N GLY A 74 -9.78 -8.86 5.55
CA GLY A 74 -10.38 -8.42 4.30
C GLY A 74 -11.51 -7.39 4.46
N GLU A 75 -11.74 -6.89 5.69
CA GLU A 75 -12.72 -5.84 5.92
C GLU A 75 -12.20 -4.47 5.43
N LEU A 76 -13.04 -3.71 4.73
CA LEU A 76 -12.68 -2.40 4.18
C LEU A 76 -12.59 -1.34 5.28
N VAL A 77 -11.38 -0.92 5.62
CA VAL A 77 -11.09 0.07 6.67
C VAL A 77 -11.15 1.49 6.16
N ALA A 78 -10.55 1.74 4.99
CA ALA A 78 -10.43 3.07 4.41
C ALA A 78 -10.26 2.98 2.90
N LEU A 79 -10.38 4.14 2.25
CA LEU A 79 -9.98 4.34 0.87
C LEU A 79 -8.81 5.32 0.82
N SER A 80 -7.83 5.00 0.00
CA SER A 80 -6.79 5.90 -0.47
C SER A 80 -7.07 6.27 -1.92
N SER A 81 -6.56 7.37 -2.38
CA SER A 81 -6.62 7.72 -3.79
C SER A 81 -5.31 8.33 -4.29
N ARG A 82 -5.00 8.08 -5.56
CA ARG A 82 -3.82 8.60 -6.23
C ARG A 82 -4.23 9.45 -7.42
N ASP A 83 -3.74 10.70 -7.46
CA ASP A 83 -3.76 11.49 -8.68
C ASP A 83 -2.53 11.12 -9.53
N TRP A 84 -2.79 10.65 -10.73
CA TRP A 84 -1.77 10.17 -11.68
C TRP A 84 -1.39 11.22 -12.72
N ARG A 85 -2.06 12.37 -12.71
CA ARG A 85 -1.80 13.48 -13.62
C ARG A 85 -0.54 14.25 -13.21
N LYS A 86 0.18 14.82 -14.19
CA LYS A 86 1.50 15.46 -13.95
C LYS A 86 1.46 16.67 -13.00
N ASN A 87 0.36 17.40 -12.94
CA ASN A 87 0.23 18.66 -12.19
C ASN A 87 -0.71 18.52 -10.98
N ALA A 88 -0.77 17.35 -10.37
CA ALA A 88 -1.60 17.10 -9.21
C ALA A 88 -1.17 17.97 -8.01
N TYR A 89 -2.11 18.68 -7.39
CA TYR A 89 -1.88 19.44 -6.15
C TYR A 89 -1.41 18.53 -5.00
N SER A 90 -1.98 17.35 -4.91
CA SER A 90 -1.58 16.30 -3.99
C SER A 90 -1.57 14.95 -4.70
N LYS A 91 -0.41 14.29 -4.69
CA LYS A 91 -0.25 13.00 -5.35
C LYS A 91 -1.13 11.92 -4.72
N PHE A 92 -1.21 11.89 -3.39
CA PHE A 92 -2.01 10.96 -2.62
C PHE A 92 -2.98 11.67 -1.71
N PHE A 93 -4.16 11.06 -1.54
CA PHE A 93 -5.12 11.36 -0.50
C PHE A 93 -5.42 10.05 0.27
N HIS A 94 -5.61 10.18 1.57
CA HIS A 94 -6.03 9.07 2.42
C HIS A 94 -7.16 9.54 3.32
N GLU A 95 -8.24 8.77 3.40
CA GLU A 95 -9.25 8.98 4.45
C GLU A 95 -8.60 9.02 5.84
N GLN A 96 -9.30 9.61 6.79
CA GLN A 96 -8.83 9.62 8.19
C GLN A 96 -9.05 8.25 8.83
N TYR A 97 -7.95 7.57 9.15
CA TYR A 97 -7.91 6.33 9.92
C TYR A 97 -6.56 6.22 10.64
N ILE A 98 -6.47 5.31 11.60
CA ILE A 98 -5.23 5.12 12.38
C ILE A 98 -4.26 4.24 11.57
N LYS A 99 -3.50 4.85 10.67
CA LYS A 99 -2.56 4.18 9.75
C LYS A 99 -1.61 3.21 10.45
N SER A 100 -1.15 3.56 11.67
CA SER A 100 -0.25 2.73 12.47
C SER A 100 -0.81 1.37 12.90
N ASN A 101 -2.12 1.15 12.75
CA ASN A 101 -2.75 -0.13 13.08
C ASN A 101 -2.82 -1.11 11.89
N TYR A 102 -2.50 -0.66 10.68
CA TYR A 102 -2.71 -1.42 9.46
C TYR A 102 -1.45 -1.47 8.61
N LEU A 103 -1.37 -2.48 7.75
CA LEU A 103 -0.39 -2.62 6.68
C LEU A 103 -1.14 -2.84 5.38
N TYR A 104 -0.77 -2.10 4.34
CA TYR A 104 -1.39 -2.24 3.02
C TYR A 104 -1.17 -3.65 2.46
N ALA A 105 -2.24 -4.25 1.96
CA ALA A 105 -2.25 -5.57 1.35
C ALA A 105 -1.89 -6.74 2.29
N LEU A 106 -1.97 -6.58 3.60
CA LEU A 106 -1.71 -7.70 4.52
C LEU A 106 -2.73 -8.82 4.37
N ASP A 107 -3.99 -8.49 4.06
CA ASP A 107 -5.05 -9.45 3.74
C ASP A 107 -4.70 -10.36 2.56
N ILE A 108 -4.04 -9.82 1.53
CA ILE A 108 -3.59 -10.54 0.34
C ILE A 108 -2.28 -11.30 0.60
N ALA A 109 -1.36 -10.70 1.37
CA ALA A 109 -0.01 -11.21 1.57
C ALA A 109 0.12 -12.27 2.66
N LYS A 110 -0.79 -12.30 3.64
CA LYS A 110 -0.63 -13.07 4.90
C LYS A 110 -0.35 -14.55 4.70
N ASP A 111 -1.01 -15.21 3.75
CA ASP A 111 -0.79 -16.64 3.51
C ASP A 111 0.61 -16.92 2.95
N HIS A 112 1.13 -16.02 2.12
CA HIS A 112 2.50 -16.07 1.61
C HIS A 112 3.53 -15.76 2.70
N ILE A 113 3.21 -14.84 3.60
CA ILE A 113 4.03 -14.49 4.77
C ILE A 113 4.12 -15.69 5.71
N ILE A 114 2.99 -16.30 6.08
CA ILE A 114 2.95 -17.50 6.95
C ILE A 114 3.75 -18.64 6.32
N LYS A 115 3.54 -18.91 5.03
CA LYS A 115 4.22 -20.01 4.34
C LYS A 115 5.72 -19.86 4.28
N SER A 116 6.23 -18.63 4.13
CA SER A 116 7.68 -18.34 4.06
C SER A 116 8.30 -18.02 5.42
N ASN A 117 7.50 -17.75 6.45
CA ASN A 117 7.90 -17.17 7.73
C ASN A 117 8.61 -15.81 7.58
N GLN A 118 8.33 -15.09 6.48
CA GLN A 118 8.98 -13.84 6.09
C GLN A 118 7.98 -12.82 5.59
N ALA A 119 8.15 -11.55 5.97
CA ALA A 119 7.45 -10.41 5.39
C ALA A 119 8.45 -9.43 4.77
N ILE A 120 8.02 -8.70 3.74
CA ILE A 120 8.77 -7.57 3.18
C ILE A 120 7.91 -6.33 3.39
N ILE A 121 8.48 -5.29 3.99
CA ILE A 121 7.83 -3.98 4.15
C ILE A 121 8.46 -3.02 3.17
N VAL A 122 7.61 -2.39 2.34
CA VAL A 122 7.96 -1.27 1.45
C VAL A 122 7.22 0.00 1.88
N GLU A 123 7.57 1.17 1.32
CA GLU A 123 7.00 2.43 1.74
C GLU A 123 5.60 2.66 1.16
N GLY A 124 5.42 2.50 -0.15
CA GLY A 124 4.23 2.88 -0.89
C GLY A 124 3.35 1.71 -1.33
N GLU A 125 2.08 2.03 -1.58
CA GLU A 125 1.09 1.06 -2.06
C GLU A 125 1.46 0.53 -3.46
N PHE A 126 2.04 1.38 -4.32
CA PHE A 126 2.45 0.99 -5.67
C PHE A 126 3.68 0.07 -5.65
N ASP A 127 4.60 0.27 -4.69
CA ASP A 127 5.76 -0.61 -4.50
C ASP A 127 5.30 -2.03 -4.11
N VAL A 128 4.29 -2.12 -3.22
CA VAL A 128 3.67 -3.41 -2.90
C VAL A 128 3.13 -4.10 -4.14
N MET A 129 2.37 -3.37 -4.97
CA MET A 129 1.80 -3.93 -6.21
C MET A 129 2.90 -4.36 -7.18
N LYS A 130 3.99 -3.59 -7.28
CA LYS A 130 5.14 -3.94 -8.10
C LYS A 130 5.80 -5.23 -7.62
N MET A 131 6.06 -5.35 -6.32
CA MET A 131 6.59 -6.57 -5.71
C MET A 131 5.70 -7.78 -6.03
N HIS A 132 4.37 -7.63 -5.86
CA HIS A 132 3.44 -8.70 -6.19
C HIS A 132 3.43 -9.04 -7.68
N SER A 133 3.59 -8.05 -8.57
CA SER A 133 3.61 -8.26 -10.02
C SER A 133 4.79 -9.10 -10.50
N ILE A 134 5.91 -9.06 -9.78
CA ILE A 134 7.11 -9.87 -10.05
C ILE A 134 7.16 -11.15 -9.18
N GLY A 135 6.06 -11.52 -8.52
CA GLY A 135 5.93 -12.76 -7.76
C GLY A 135 6.34 -12.69 -6.29
N ILE A 136 6.77 -11.54 -5.79
CA ILE A 136 7.12 -11.34 -4.36
C ILE A 136 5.84 -11.03 -3.56
N ARG A 137 5.00 -12.05 -3.35
CA ARG A 137 3.66 -11.90 -2.79
C ARG A 137 3.60 -11.72 -1.27
N ARG A 138 4.74 -11.74 -0.57
CA ARG A 138 4.85 -11.49 0.87
C ARG A 138 5.15 -10.02 1.22
N ALA A 139 5.04 -9.12 0.23
CA ALA A 139 5.24 -7.69 0.41
C ALA A 139 3.98 -6.99 0.94
N VAL A 140 4.16 -6.05 1.87
CA VAL A 140 3.15 -5.18 2.47
C VAL A 140 3.65 -3.74 2.57
N GLY A 141 2.73 -2.76 2.59
CA GLY A 141 3.08 -1.34 2.69
C GLY A 141 2.83 -0.76 4.08
N MET A 142 3.67 0.16 4.51
CA MET A 142 3.56 0.74 5.86
C MET A 142 2.51 1.85 6.01
N LEU A 143 1.86 2.32 4.93
CA LEU A 143 0.77 3.31 4.92
C LEU A 143 1.11 4.69 5.55
N GLY A 144 2.35 4.98 5.80
CA GLY A 144 2.79 6.23 6.42
C GLY A 144 4.28 6.47 6.25
N SER A 145 4.78 7.57 6.80
CA SER A 145 6.19 7.97 6.69
C SER A 145 7.12 7.24 7.67
N SER A 146 6.60 6.34 8.50
CA SER A 146 7.42 5.59 9.46
C SER A 146 6.71 4.32 9.92
N LEU A 147 7.48 3.26 10.08
CA LEU A 147 7.01 2.00 10.63
C LEU A 147 6.68 2.17 12.13
N SER A 148 5.58 1.57 12.57
CA SER A 148 5.13 1.60 13.96
C SER A 148 5.34 0.25 14.66
N ILE A 149 5.47 0.30 15.99
CA ILE A 149 5.52 -0.93 16.80
C ILE A 149 4.24 -1.77 16.66
N LYS A 150 3.10 -1.14 16.45
CA LYS A 150 1.83 -1.84 16.24
C LYS A 150 1.82 -2.64 14.94
N GLN A 151 2.40 -2.09 13.86
CA GLN A 151 2.55 -2.81 12.58
C GLN A 151 3.52 -3.99 12.71
N ILE A 152 4.62 -3.82 13.44
CA ILE A 152 5.55 -4.92 13.74
C ILE A 152 4.86 -6.00 14.59
N SER A 153 4.15 -5.61 15.65
CA SER A 153 3.37 -6.52 16.48
C SER A 153 2.25 -7.23 15.71
N LEU A 154 1.70 -6.58 14.67
CA LEU A 154 0.74 -7.23 13.78
C LEU A 154 1.41 -8.33 12.96
N LEU A 155 2.59 -8.06 12.38
CA LEU A 155 3.33 -9.05 11.59
C LEU A 155 3.91 -10.18 12.42
N SER A 156 4.25 -9.94 13.69
CA SER A 156 4.79 -10.99 14.58
C SER A 156 3.83 -12.17 14.80
N ARG A 157 2.56 -12.00 14.45
CA ARG A 157 1.56 -13.08 14.46
C ARG A 157 1.68 -14.03 13.27
N TYR A 158 2.41 -13.62 12.23
CA TYR A 158 2.45 -14.32 10.94
C TYR A 158 3.85 -14.73 10.51
N CYS A 159 4.92 -14.05 11.01
CA CYS A 159 6.30 -14.36 10.64
C CYS A 159 7.30 -13.93 11.73
N GLN A 160 8.53 -14.43 11.60
CA GLN A 160 9.65 -14.09 12.46
C GLN A 160 10.70 -13.21 11.78
N GLU A 161 10.70 -13.10 10.46
CA GLU A 161 11.64 -12.28 9.70
C GLU A 161 10.92 -11.18 8.94
N ILE A 162 11.38 -9.94 9.10
CA ILE A 162 10.83 -8.78 8.40
C ILE A 162 11.97 -8.08 7.66
N PHE A 163 11.89 -8.09 6.34
CA PHE A 163 12.80 -7.35 5.46
C PHE A 163 12.25 -5.95 5.23
N LEU A 164 13.08 -4.93 5.46
CA LEU A 164 12.72 -3.54 5.18
C LEU A 164 13.38 -3.15 3.84
N VAL A 165 12.56 -2.83 2.86
CA VAL A 165 13.00 -2.43 1.50
C VAL A 165 12.43 -1.04 1.24
N PHE A 166 13.17 -0.01 1.66
CA PHE A 166 12.77 1.39 1.54
C PHE A 166 13.53 2.07 0.41
N ASP A 167 13.02 3.20 -0.07
CA ASP A 167 13.59 3.94 -1.18
C ASP A 167 15.07 4.29 -0.93
N GLY A 168 15.88 4.31 -1.99
CA GLY A 168 17.30 4.62 -1.92
C GLY A 168 17.63 6.10 -1.73
N ASP A 169 16.62 6.95 -1.50
CA ASP A 169 16.74 8.38 -1.27
C ASP A 169 17.00 8.74 0.21
N GLU A 170 17.08 10.03 0.53
CA GLU A 170 17.31 10.51 1.90
C GLU A 170 16.11 10.22 2.83
N ALA A 171 14.87 10.28 2.30
CA ALA A 171 13.66 9.99 3.07
C ALA A 171 13.60 8.51 3.46
N GLY A 172 13.89 7.60 2.52
CA GLY A 172 13.94 6.17 2.78
C GLY A 172 15.06 5.79 3.76
N ARG A 173 16.25 6.41 3.64
CA ARG A 173 17.32 6.21 4.64
C ARG A 173 16.89 6.65 6.04
N THR A 174 16.22 7.81 6.15
CA THR A 174 15.69 8.30 7.43
C THR A 174 14.62 7.36 8.00
N SER A 175 13.73 6.84 7.14
CA SER A 175 12.71 5.86 7.53
C SER A 175 13.33 4.55 8.02
N MET A 176 14.39 4.08 7.36
CA MET A 176 15.16 2.91 7.77
C MET A 176 15.80 3.09 9.14
N GLU A 177 16.47 4.22 9.38
CA GLU A 177 17.08 4.52 10.68
C GLU A 177 16.04 4.54 11.81
N ARG A 178 14.86 5.13 11.57
CA ARG A 178 13.76 5.15 12.55
C ARG A 178 13.28 3.74 12.84
N ALA A 179 13.10 2.90 11.83
CA ALA A 179 12.71 1.51 12.00
C ALA A 179 13.75 0.69 12.80
N MET A 180 15.03 0.88 12.53
CA MET A 180 16.09 0.23 13.28
C MET A 180 16.18 0.69 14.75
N LYS A 181 15.86 1.97 15.03
CA LYS A 181 15.74 2.46 16.42
C LYS A 181 14.58 1.78 17.16
N LEU A 182 13.47 1.43 16.49
CA LEU A 182 12.40 0.65 17.11
C LEU A 182 12.89 -0.75 17.50
N ASN A 183 13.70 -1.39 16.65
CA ASN A 183 14.28 -2.71 16.95
C ASN A 183 15.05 -2.71 18.29
N VAL A 184 15.91 -1.71 18.48
CA VAL A 184 16.68 -1.55 19.73
C VAL A 184 15.77 -1.18 20.90
N LYS A 185 14.91 -0.17 20.72
CA LYS A 185 14.04 0.36 21.77
C LYS A 185 13.10 -0.69 22.37
N TYR A 186 12.55 -1.56 21.54
CA TYR A 186 11.54 -2.54 21.95
C TYR A 186 12.09 -3.96 22.10
N GLY A 187 13.39 -4.19 21.83
CA GLY A 187 14.00 -5.51 21.93
C GLY A 187 13.27 -6.55 21.07
N LEU A 188 13.03 -6.24 19.79
CA LEU A 188 12.09 -7.01 18.94
C LEU A 188 12.44 -8.49 18.88
N LYS A 189 13.72 -8.83 18.78
CA LYS A 189 14.15 -10.24 18.80
C LYS A 189 13.87 -10.90 20.15
N GLN A 190 14.07 -10.17 21.25
CA GLN A 190 13.93 -10.73 22.60
C GLN A 190 12.46 -10.90 23.01
N TYR A 191 11.60 -9.94 22.71
CA TYR A 191 10.22 -9.89 23.22
C TYR A 191 9.16 -10.31 22.21
N TYR A 192 9.44 -10.20 20.92
CA TYR A 192 8.49 -10.52 19.85
C TYR A 192 8.96 -11.67 18.96
N ASP A 193 10.18 -12.17 19.18
CA ASP A 193 10.88 -13.15 18.32
C ASP A 193 10.95 -12.70 16.84
N ILE A 194 11.10 -11.40 16.62
CA ILE A 194 11.16 -10.78 15.29
C ILE A 194 12.59 -10.36 14.97
N LEU A 195 13.08 -10.78 13.83
CA LEU A 195 14.32 -10.31 13.21
C LEU A 195 14.02 -9.27 12.15
N ILE A 196 14.50 -8.04 12.33
CA ILE A 196 14.41 -6.97 11.34
C ILE A 196 15.69 -6.98 10.50
N ILE A 197 15.51 -7.08 9.19
CA ILE A 197 16.59 -7.17 8.20
C ILE A 197 16.51 -5.98 7.26
N PRO A 198 17.37 -4.96 7.38
CA PRO A 198 17.40 -3.86 6.43
C PRO A 198 18.00 -4.32 5.09
N VAL A 199 17.35 -3.95 4.00
CA VAL A 199 17.84 -4.20 2.64
C VAL A 199 18.22 -2.85 2.03
N ALA A 200 19.47 -2.71 1.65
CA ALA A 200 19.97 -1.49 1.02
C ALA A 200 19.50 -1.43 -0.44
N MET A 201 18.76 -0.38 -0.76
CA MET A 201 18.46 -0.05 -2.16
C MET A 201 19.59 0.76 -2.76
N PRO A 202 19.92 0.60 -4.05
CA PRO A 202 20.87 1.47 -4.74
C PRO A 202 20.43 2.95 -4.64
N ASN A 203 21.40 3.86 -4.65
CA ASN A 203 21.13 5.28 -4.50
C ASN A 203 20.12 5.78 -5.55
N ASN A 204 19.08 6.47 -5.07
CA ASN A 204 17.99 7.08 -5.84
C ASN A 204 17.11 6.10 -6.64
N LEU A 205 17.15 4.81 -6.36
CA LEU A 205 16.20 3.84 -6.89
C LEU A 205 15.14 3.52 -5.84
N ASP A 206 13.92 3.26 -6.28
CA ASP A 206 12.85 2.73 -5.45
C ASP A 206 12.49 1.29 -5.87
N PRO A 207 11.70 0.55 -5.08
CA PRO A 207 11.31 -0.82 -5.43
C PRO A 207 10.50 -0.92 -6.73
N ASP A 208 9.89 0.17 -7.20
CA ASP A 208 9.14 0.25 -8.48
C ASP A 208 10.07 0.35 -9.71
N ASP A 209 11.36 0.69 -9.51
CA ASP A 209 12.38 0.80 -10.57
C ASP A 209 12.96 -0.57 -11.00
N PHE A 210 12.72 -1.63 -10.22
CA PHE A 210 13.14 -3.00 -10.52
C PHE A 210 11.99 -3.82 -11.10
#